data_b25a3911e7416dc10ee926d575c258a8
#
_entry.id   b25a3911e7416dc10ee926d575c258a8
#
_cell.length_a   1.000
_cell.length_b   1.000
_cell.length_c   1.000
_cell.angle_alpha   90.00
_cell.angle_beta   90.00
_cell.angle_gamma   90.00
#
_symmetry.space_group_name_H-M   'P 1'
#
loop_
_entity.id
_entity.type
_entity.pdbx_description
1 polymer ?
#
loop_
_entity_poly.entity_id
_entity_poly.type
_entity_poly.pdbx_seq_one_letter_code
_entity_poly.pdbx_strand_id
1 'polypeptide(L)'
;MRFWILLWLVCGLSHATSVGGKSPRVAGDTSPTLYYDAARHSLVVGPVERGGDLIEVLNVIGQRVATFTLHDSGQEGGRLVSLSLPSLSPGLYYARWLQNGQVYQVRRFSVT
;
A
#
# COMPACT_ATOMS: atom_id res chain seq x y z
N MET A 1 -27.62 31.55 -15.87
CA MET A 1 -26.42 31.53 -15.34
C MET A 1 -26.34 31.15 -13.97
N ARG A 2 -27.12 31.56 -13.14
CA ARG A 2 -27.06 31.16 -11.83
C ARG A 2 -27.26 29.74 -11.66
N PHE A 3 -27.94 29.05 -12.46
CA PHE A 3 -28.20 27.67 -12.27
C PHE A 3 -26.95 26.92 -12.16
N TRP A 4 -25.94 27.28 -12.83
CA TRP A 4 -24.74 26.55 -12.80
C TRP A 4 -24.22 26.42 -11.44
N ILE A 5 -24.23 27.48 -10.71
CA ILE A 5 -23.69 27.47 -9.38
C ILE A 5 -24.42 26.52 -8.51
N LEU A 6 -25.70 26.46 -8.68
CA LEU A 6 -26.48 25.55 -7.88
C LEU A 6 -26.08 24.13 -8.12
N LEU A 7 -25.86 23.79 -9.33
CA LEU A 7 -25.48 22.46 -9.67
C LEU A 7 -24.19 22.11 -9.01
N TRP A 8 -23.29 23.01 -9.00
CA TRP A 8 -22.05 22.79 -8.39
C TRP A 8 -22.19 22.45 -6.93
N LEU A 9 -22.96 23.19 -6.27
CA LEU A 9 -23.17 22.98 -4.86
C LEU A 9 -23.70 21.59 -4.61
N VAL A 10 -24.64 21.21 -5.37
CA VAL A 10 -25.23 19.91 -5.17
C VAL A 10 -24.21 18.83 -5.35
N CYS A 11 -23.41 18.92 -6.32
CA CYS A 11 -22.41 17.96 -6.54
C CYS A 11 -21.45 17.90 -5.38
N GLY A 12 -21.08 19.02 -4.92
CA GLY A 12 -20.16 19.07 -3.83
C GLY A 12 -20.71 18.38 -2.62
N LEU A 13 -21.93 18.62 -2.34
CA LEU A 13 -22.55 17.99 -1.23
C LEU A 13 -22.58 16.51 -1.36
N SER A 14 -23.00 16.03 -2.46
CA SER A 14 -23.08 14.62 -2.63
C SER A 14 -21.74 14.00 -2.46
N HIS A 15 -20.74 14.64 -2.95
CA HIS A 15 -19.46 14.09 -2.84
C HIS A 15 -19.03 13.98 -1.41
N ALA A 16 -19.25 14.98 -0.68
CA ALA A 16 -18.89 14.99 0.69
C ALA A 16 -19.54 13.90 1.44
N THR A 17 -20.76 13.68 1.20
CA THR A 17 -21.41 12.67 1.97
C THR A 17 -20.90 11.33 1.67
N SER A 18 -20.57 11.06 0.49
CA SER A 18 -20.19 9.73 0.17
C SER A 18 -19.07 9.25 0.99
N VAL A 19 -18.30 10.10 1.41
CA VAL A 19 -17.25 9.69 2.17
C VAL A 19 -17.59 8.92 3.28
N GLY A 20 -18.43 9.38 3.97
CA GLY A 20 -18.71 8.73 5.09
C GLY A 20 -18.68 7.35 4.97
N GLY A 21 -19.03 7.08 4.10
CA GLY A 21 -19.10 5.81 4.00
C GLY A 21 -18.08 5.01 4.31
N LYS A 22 -17.95 4.93 4.57
CA LYS A 22 -17.56 4.06 4.74
C LYS A 22 -17.17 3.32 5.19
N SER A 23 -17.12 2.97 5.35
CA SER A 23 -16.75 2.38 5.74
C SER A 23 -16.64 1.39 6.08
N PRO A 24 -16.81 0.88 6.25
CA PRO A 24 -16.70 -0.06 6.75
C PRO A 24 -16.48 -1.15 6.19
N ARG A 25 -16.09 -1.52 5.92
CA ARG A 25 -15.87 -2.41 5.38
C ARG A 25 -15.52 -3.32 5.96
N VAL A 26 -15.40 -3.74 6.03
CA VAL A 26 -15.32 -4.52 6.72
C VAL A 26 -15.01 -5.75 6.37
N ALA A 27 -15.69 -6.50 6.40
CA ALA A 27 -15.48 -7.77 6.08
C ALA A 27 -14.95 -7.79 4.76
N GLY A 28 -14.48 -8.68 4.26
CA GLY A 28 -14.01 -8.75 3.00
C GLY A 28 -13.10 -7.63 2.74
N ASP A 29 -12.61 -7.13 3.72
CA ASP A 29 -11.78 -6.02 3.66
C ASP A 29 -10.59 -6.27 2.79
N THR A 30 -10.35 -5.41 1.82
CA THR A 30 -9.21 -5.53 0.97
C THR A 30 -8.24 -4.38 1.19
N SER A 31 -8.21 -3.87 2.38
CA SER A 31 -7.29 -2.80 2.72
C SER A 31 -5.87 -3.27 2.52
N PRO A 32 -5.01 -2.40 2.07
CA PRO A 32 -3.63 -2.79 1.82
C PRO A 32 -2.92 -3.15 3.11
N THR A 33 -2.10 -4.16 3.03
CA THR A 33 -1.31 -4.65 4.14
C THR A 33 0.16 -4.59 3.74
N LEU A 34 0.97 -4.00 4.58
CA LEU A 34 2.40 -3.97 4.35
C LEU A 34 3.04 -3.98 5.74
N TYR A 35 3.67 -5.06 6.13
CA TYR A 35 4.33 -5.10 7.43
C TYR A 35 5.53 -6.02 7.42
N TYR A 36 6.39 -5.83 8.42
CA TYR A 36 7.59 -6.61 8.57
C TYR A 36 7.35 -7.76 9.55
N ASP A 37 7.64 -8.97 9.10
CA ASP A 37 7.53 -10.15 9.93
C ASP A 37 8.93 -10.49 10.43
N ALA A 38 9.21 -10.14 11.67
CA ALA A 38 10.54 -10.31 12.22
C ALA A 38 10.92 -11.77 12.35
N ALA A 39 9.97 -12.61 12.64
CA ALA A 39 10.26 -14.03 12.82
C ALA A 39 10.81 -14.67 11.56
N ARG A 40 10.38 -14.18 10.40
CA ARG A 40 10.81 -14.73 9.13
C ARG A 40 11.71 -13.81 8.35
N HIS A 41 11.99 -12.64 8.87
CA HIS A 41 12.77 -11.61 8.21
C HIS A 41 12.21 -11.38 6.81
N SER A 42 10.92 -11.10 6.76
CA SER A 42 10.20 -10.95 5.51
C SER A 42 9.23 -9.79 5.56
N LEU A 43 8.89 -9.25 4.41
CA LEU A 43 7.81 -8.29 4.32
C LEU A 43 6.58 -9.00 3.83
N VAL A 44 5.44 -8.72 4.45
CA VAL A 44 4.18 -9.28 4.01
C VAL A 44 3.40 -8.16 3.35
N VAL A 45 2.98 -8.38 2.14
CA VAL A 45 2.32 -7.35 1.36
C VAL A 45 1.13 -7.92 0.60
N GLY A 46 0.10 -7.13 0.48
CA GLY A 46 -1.06 -7.51 -0.31
C GLY A 46 -2.32 -6.81 0.12
N PRO A 47 -3.43 -7.13 -0.48
CA PRO A 47 -3.57 -8.13 -1.53
C PRO A 47 -2.93 -7.66 -2.84
N VAL A 48 -2.25 -8.56 -3.51
CA VAL A 48 -1.60 -8.27 -4.77
C VAL A 48 -2.54 -8.71 -5.86
N GLU A 49 -3.14 -7.78 -6.53
CA GLU A 49 -4.14 -8.10 -7.55
C GLU A 49 -3.60 -7.98 -8.95
N ARG A 50 -2.68 -7.08 -9.15
CA ARG A 50 -2.10 -6.88 -10.47
C ARG A 50 -0.61 -6.89 -10.34
N GLY A 51 0.06 -7.25 -11.40
CA GLY A 51 1.50 -7.23 -11.41
C GLY A 51 2.03 -5.84 -11.67
N GLY A 52 3.32 -5.69 -11.52
CA GLY A 52 3.99 -4.45 -11.85
C GLY A 52 4.23 -3.51 -10.70
N ASP A 53 3.62 -3.77 -9.56
CA ASP A 53 3.89 -2.94 -8.38
C ASP A 53 5.28 -3.27 -7.87
N LEU A 54 5.87 -2.32 -7.19
CA LEU A 54 7.21 -2.49 -6.63
C LEU A 54 7.20 -2.29 -5.13
N ILE A 55 8.05 -3.06 -4.46
CA ILE A 55 8.33 -2.80 -3.05
C ILE A 55 9.79 -2.44 -2.98
N GLU A 56 10.10 -1.30 -2.40
CA GLU A 56 11.47 -0.86 -2.19
C GLU A 56 11.76 -0.79 -0.72
N VAL A 57 12.92 -1.25 -0.31
CA VAL A 57 13.34 -1.14 1.08
C VAL A 57 14.50 -0.17 1.12
N LEU A 58 14.39 0.84 1.98
CA LEU A 58 15.39 1.89 2.09
C LEU A 58 15.92 1.95 3.52
N ASN A 59 17.17 2.32 3.65
CA ASN A 59 17.73 2.54 4.99
C ASN A 59 17.43 3.98 5.40
N VAL A 60 17.90 4.38 6.58
CA VAL A 60 17.58 5.71 7.12
C VAL A 60 18.13 6.86 6.30
N ILE A 61 19.16 6.65 5.53
CA ILE A 61 19.66 7.72 4.71
C ILE A 61 19.09 7.69 3.29
N GLY A 62 18.13 6.84 3.07
CA GLY A 62 17.42 6.83 1.80
C GLY A 62 18.02 5.96 0.73
N GLN A 63 18.99 5.14 1.09
CA GLN A 63 19.56 4.23 0.09
C GLN A 63 18.68 3.00 -0.05
N ARG A 64 18.49 2.57 -1.29
CA ARG A 64 17.69 1.40 -1.57
C ARG A 64 18.52 0.16 -1.31
N VAL A 65 18.09 -0.67 -0.40
CA VAL A 65 18.82 -1.89 -0.04
C VAL A 65 18.18 -3.14 -0.59
N ALA A 66 16.94 -3.06 -1.03
CA ALA A 66 16.26 -4.20 -1.66
C ALA A 66 15.11 -3.70 -2.51
N THR A 67 14.78 -4.45 -3.54
CA THR A 67 13.66 -4.14 -4.42
C THR A 67 12.99 -5.43 -4.82
N PHE A 68 11.67 -5.43 -4.80
CA PHE A 68 10.90 -6.59 -5.23
C PHE A 68 9.84 -6.13 -6.22
N THR A 69 9.65 -6.93 -7.25
CA THR A 69 8.57 -6.68 -8.20
C THR A 69 7.44 -7.64 -7.87
N LEU A 70 6.25 -7.12 -7.69
CA LEU A 70 5.10 -7.95 -7.38
C LEU A 70 4.49 -8.43 -8.69
N HIS A 71 4.14 -9.70 -8.71
CA HIS A 71 3.58 -10.30 -9.91
C HIS A 71 2.11 -10.58 -9.73
N ASP A 72 1.40 -10.58 -10.84
CA ASP A 72 0.00 -10.89 -10.85
C ASP A 72 -0.23 -12.24 -10.19
N SER A 73 -1.10 -12.27 -9.21
CA SER A 73 -1.33 -13.51 -8.49
C SER A 73 -2.19 -14.48 -9.28
N GLY A 74 -2.90 -13.99 -10.25
CA GLY A 74 -3.84 -14.83 -10.97
C GLY A 74 -5.05 -15.21 -10.14
N GLN A 75 -5.17 -14.66 -8.94
CA GLN A 75 -6.30 -14.93 -8.08
C GLN A 75 -7.18 -13.74 -8.00
N GLU A 76 -8.47 -13.99 -8.05
CA GLU A 76 -9.42 -12.93 -7.93
C GLU A 76 -9.35 -12.40 -6.52
N GLY A 77 -9.30 -11.13 -6.34
CA GLY A 77 -9.20 -10.53 -5.03
C GLY A 77 -7.79 -10.45 -4.48
N GLY A 78 -6.85 -11.02 -5.17
CA GLY A 78 -5.46 -10.94 -4.77
C GLY A 78 -5.13 -11.84 -3.60
N ARG A 79 -3.93 -11.74 -3.11
CA ARG A 79 -3.49 -12.53 -1.96
C ARG A 79 -2.31 -11.86 -1.32
N LEU A 80 -2.00 -12.28 -0.10
CA LEU A 80 -0.84 -11.76 0.59
C LEU A 80 0.40 -12.50 0.09
N VAL A 81 1.48 -11.76 -0.03
CA VAL A 81 2.74 -12.29 -0.51
C VAL A 81 3.80 -12.02 0.54
N SER A 82 4.65 -12.99 0.78
CA SER A 82 5.76 -12.84 1.71
C SER A 82 7.03 -12.67 0.92
N LEU A 83 7.76 -11.58 1.16
CA LEU A 83 8.99 -11.27 0.44
C LEU A 83 10.17 -11.43 1.38
N SER A 84 11.03 -12.39 1.09
CA SER A 84 12.19 -12.63 1.95
C SER A 84 13.20 -11.53 1.78
N LEU A 85 13.61 -10.93 2.86
CA LEU A 85 14.58 -9.85 2.82
C LEU A 85 16.00 -10.39 2.82
N PRO A 86 16.93 -9.66 2.23
CA PRO A 86 18.32 -10.05 2.31
C PRO A 86 18.82 -9.79 3.73
N SER A 87 20.03 -10.20 4.00
CA SER A 87 20.63 -9.95 5.28
C SER A 87 20.82 -8.45 5.43
N LEU A 88 20.24 -7.89 6.46
CA LEU A 88 20.32 -6.44 6.69
C LEU A 88 20.95 -6.18 8.05
N SER A 89 21.71 -5.12 8.14
CA SER A 89 22.30 -4.71 9.42
C SER A 89 21.20 -4.26 10.36
N PRO A 90 21.39 -4.43 11.64
CA PRO A 90 20.38 -3.94 12.58
C PRO A 90 20.17 -2.44 12.39
N GLY A 91 18.96 -2.02 12.47
CA GLY A 91 18.63 -0.62 12.31
C GLY A 91 17.25 -0.39 11.79
N LEU A 92 17.00 0.85 11.43
CA LEU A 92 15.69 1.28 11.00
C LEU A 92 15.62 1.31 9.50
N TYR A 93 14.50 0.83 8.97
CA TYR A 93 14.29 0.75 7.54
C TYR A 93 12.89 1.19 7.18
N TYR A 94 12.70 1.51 5.89
CA TYR A 94 11.40 1.89 5.37
C TYR A 94 11.07 1.01 4.18
N ALA A 95 9.87 0.49 4.14
CA ALA A 95 9.38 -0.24 2.98
C ALA A 95 8.39 0.65 2.25
N ARG A 96 8.57 0.82 0.96
CA ARG A 96 7.68 1.63 0.13
C ARG A 96 7.00 0.76 -0.89
N TRP A 97 5.71 0.86 -0.99
CA TRP A 97 4.93 0.15 -1.99
C TRP A 97 4.57 1.15 -3.07
N LEU A 98 5.04 0.91 -4.28
CA LEU A 98 4.77 1.80 -5.39
C LEU A 98 3.82 1.16 -6.37
N GLN A 99 2.84 1.93 -6.80
CA GLN A 99 1.91 1.51 -7.84
C GLN A 99 2.01 2.53 -8.94
N ASN A 100 2.34 2.08 -10.13
CA ASN A 100 2.51 2.96 -11.29
C ASN A 100 3.51 4.08 -11.02
N GLY A 101 4.57 3.74 -10.31
CA GLY A 101 5.60 4.72 -10.01
C GLY A 101 5.28 5.69 -8.90
N GLN A 102 4.12 5.56 -8.29
CA GLN A 102 3.73 6.45 -7.21
C GLN A 102 3.69 5.71 -5.90
N VAL A 103 4.08 6.37 -4.84
CA VAL A 103 4.08 5.76 -3.52
C VAL A 103 2.65 5.56 -3.05
N TYR A 104 2.31 4.32 -2.78
CA TYR A 104 0.98 3.95 -2.34
C TYR A 104 0.95 3.76 -0.83
N GLN A 105 2.01 3.24 -0.26
CA GLN A 105 2.08 3.03 1.18
C GLN A 105 3.54 2.98 1.62
N VAL A 106 3.81 3.44 2.82
CA VAL A 106 5.14 3.40 3.40
C VAL A 106 5.03 2.83 4.80
N ARG A 107 5.92 1.95 5.15
CA ARG A 107 5.91 1.35 6.49
C ARG A 107 7.34 1.32 7.03
N ARG A 108 7.50 1.83 8.25
CA ARG A 108 8.79 1.81 8.92
C ARG A 108 8.92 0.51 9.72
N PHE A 109 10.09 -0.06 9.75
CA PHE A 109 10.32 -1.25 10.55
C PHE A 109 11.77 -1.28 11.05
N SER A 110 11.99 -2.06 12.09
CA SER A 110 13.32 -2.20 12.67
C SER A 110 13.84 -3.61 12.52
N VAL A 111 15.11 -3.73 12.22
CA VAL A 111 15.78 -5.03 12.15
C VAL A 111 16.70 -5.09 13.37
N THR A 112 16.61 -6.13 14.15
CA THR A 112 17.44 -6.26 15.36
C THR A 112 18.52 -7.31 15.24
#